data_c33f7025b1c550ba3d096ead80319b1e
#
_entry.id   c33f7025b1c550ba3d096ead80319b1e
#
_cell.length_a   1.000
_cell.length_b   1.000
_cell.length_c   1.000
_cell.angle_alpha   90.00
_cell.angle_beta   90.00
_cell.angle_gamma   90.00
#
_symmetry.space_group_name_H-M   'P 1'
#
loop_
_entity.id
_entity.type
_entity.pdbx_description
1 polymer ?
#
loop_
_entity_poly.entity_id
_entity_poly.type
_entity_poly.pdbx_seq_one_letter_code
_entity_poly.pdbx_strand_id
1 'polypeptide(L)'
;MASKPTYESEIAFQSDRRKAAVEFIKIVSDLWHDSAIELVLFRNPLLDQNVSEILKLHDYAGEFVHKPISIFDSVEMARAIKVLNLPASKLDIGKLTFEFHKEEVSNHNTAVFLSKKLKAAKHQPKLKPKDVVLYGFGRIARLVARELMGKSGGGSQLRLRAIVTRDKITQSSLEKRAALLRSDSVHGDFNGTVRVDTKLQALIINGMTVYIISATKPEDIDYTIYGINQALIIDNTGTFRDQKELNQHLDSKGAAKVLLTAPGKGIPNIVHGVNHLEHSPEKVTIFSAASCTTNAITPVLKVVEETLGVVHGHLETIHAYTNDQNLVDNMHSKYRRGRAAALNMVITETGAGKAVSKALPALENKLTSNAIRVPVPNGSLAILNLEITKQTTLKKINSLIKTAALTGDLVEQIKYEFNDELVSSDIVGCAAPAIYDSKATIVGSNGKNIILYVWYDNEFGYSHQVIRLAKYIAKVRRFTYY
;
A
#
# COMPACT_ATOMS: atom_id res chain seq x y z
N MET A 1 21.97 40.88 -15.56
CA MET A 1 20.53 40.51 -15.36
C MET A 1 20.19 39.47 -16.42
N ALA A 2 19.76 38.28 -16.02
CA ALA A 2 19.29 37.32 -16.99
C ALA A 2 18.05 37.90 -17.71
N SER A 3 18.02 37.86 -19.05
CA SER A 3 16.84 38.28 -19.83
C SER A 3 15.62 37.46 -19.41
N LYS A 4 14.46 38.13 -19.20
CA LYS A 4 13.22 37.41 -18.95
C LYS A 4 12.95 36.51 -20.13
N PRO A 5 12.54 35.24 -19.90
CA PRO A 5 12.22 34.32 -20.99
C PRO A 5 11.04 34.89 -21.82
N THR A 6 11.10 34.70 -23.14
CA THR A 6 9.97 35.02 -24.00
C THR A 6 8.92 33.91 -23.94
N TYR A 7 7.66 34.25 -24.25
CA TYR A 7 6.57 33.26 -24.27
C TYR A 7 6.87 32.11 -25.25
N GLU A 8 7.46 32.37 -26.39
CA GLU A 8 7.88 31.37 -27.37
C GLU A 8 8.94 30.45 -26.84
N SER A 9 9.91 30.98 -26.08
CA SER A 9 10.94 30.13 -25.42
C SER A 9 10.37 29.25 -24.32
N GLU A 10 9.35 29.75 -23.58
CA GLU A 10 8.62 28.96 -22.58
C GLU A 10 7.81 27.85 -23.23
N ILE A 11 7.10 28.12 -24.35
CA ILE A 11 6.39 27.09 -25.12
C ILE A 11 7.35 26.00 -25.63
N ALA A 12 8.48 26.40 -26.23
CA ALA A 12 9.48 25.46 -26.73
C ALA A 12 9.99 24.55 -25.62
N PHE A 13 10.40 25.13 -24.48
CA PHE A 13 10.88 24.40 -23.31
C PHE A 13 9.82 23.43 -22.76
N GLN A 14 8.55 23.88 -22.62
CA GLN A 14 7.46 23.01 -22.16
C GLN A 14 7.16 21.89 -23.17
N SER A 15 7.24 22.16 -24.47
CA SER A 15 7.10 21.13 -25.49
C SER A 15 8.17 20.05 -25.34
N ASP A 16 9.42 20.42 -25.12
CA ASP A 16 10.52 19.46 -24.95
C ASP A 16 10.40 18.66 -23.65
N ARG A 17 10.01 19.31 -22.54
CA ARG A 17 9.70 18.61 -21.27
C ARG A 17 8.59 17.56 -21.49
N ARG A 18 7.54 17.87 -22.22
CA ARG A 18 6.43 16.95 -22.49
C ARG A 18 6.87 15.78 -23.37
N LYS A 19 7.67 16.03 -24.42
CA LYS A 19 8.26 14.96 -25.26
C LYS A 19 9.15 14.01 -24.43
N ALA A 20 10.01 14.58 -23.59
CA ALA A 20 10.85 13.80 -22.68
C ALA A 20 10.01 12.96 -21.71
N ALA A 21 8.90 13.49 -21.18
CA ALA A 21 8.00 12.73 -20.32
C ALA A 21 7.32 11.57 -21.06
N VAL A 22 6.93 11.73 -22.32
CA VAL A 22 6.39 10.63 -23.15
C VAL A 22 7.43 9.53 -23.34
N GLU A 23 8.68 9.90 -23.64
CA GLU A 23 9.76 8.94 -23.77
C GLU A 23 10.05 8.22 -22.44
N PHE A 24 10.05 8.96 -21.35
CA PHE A 24 10.24 8.39 -20.02
C PHE A 24 9.17 7.35 -19.68
N ILE A 25 7.89 7.66 -19.94
CA ILE A 25 6.75 6.73 -19.75
C ILE A 25 6.98 5.45 -20.55
N LYS A 26 7.43 5.58 -21.82
CA LYS A 26 7.75 4.40 -22.64
C LYS A 26 8.83 3.54 -22.01
N ILE A 27 9.94 4.14 -21.54
CA ILE A 27 11.04 3.39 -20.92
C ILE A 27 10.59 2.71 -19.62
N VAL A 28 9.80 3.40 -18.80
CA VAL A 28 9.20 2.84 -17.57
C VAL A 28 8.36 1.60 -17.89
N SER A 29 7.52 1.69 -18.92
CA SER A 29 6.69 0.57 -19.40
C SER A 29 7.52 -0.59 -19.92
N ASP A 30 8.54 -0.34 -20.76
CA ASP A 30 9.46 -1.37 -21.29
C ASP A 30 10.17 -2.10 -20.14
N LEU A 31 10.73 -1.36 -19.17
CA LEU A 31 11.42 -1.94 -18.01
C LEU A 31 10.50 -2.83 -17.16
N TRP A 32 9.24 -2.42 -16.99
CA TRP A 32 8.26 -3.22 -16.29
C TRP A 32 7.92 -4.51 -17.03
N HIS A 33 7.55 -4.41 -18.31
CA HIS A 33 7.02 -5.54 -19.06
C HIS A 33 8.13 -6.52 -19.51
N ASP A 34 9.30 -6.02 -19.90
CA ASP A 34 10.39 -6.83 -20.45
C ASP A 34 11.31 -7.39 -19.36
N SER A 35 11.57 -6.60 -18.31
CA SER A 35 12.60 -6.91 -17.31
C SER A 35 12.08 -7.03 -15.88
N ALA A 36 10.80 -6.83 -15.65
CA ALA A 36 10.19 -6.81 -14.32
C ALA A 36 10.82 -5.76 -13.36
N ILE A 37 11.35 -4.67 -13.93
CA ILE A 37 11.93 -3.56 -13.16
C ILE A 37 10.85 -2.49 -12.93
N GLU A 38 10.53 -2.25 -11.67
CA GLU A 38 9.62 -1.19 -11.25
C GLU A 38 10.42 0.07 -10.93
N LEU A 39 10.18 1.16 -11.67
CA LEU A 39 10.75 2.46 -11.34
C LEU A 39 9.79 3.26 -10.46
N VAL A 40 10.37 3.96 -9.48
CA VAL A 40 9.67 4.97 -8.66
C VAL A 40 10.49 6.24 -8.61
N LEU A 41 9.85 7.39 -8.37
CA LEU A 41 10.53 8.67 -8.22
C LEU A 41 10.28 9.20 -6.81
N PHE A 42 11.31 9.16 -5.98
CA PHE A 42 11.19 9.40 -4.54
C PHE A 42 9.98 8.66 -3.94
N ARG A 43 9.90 7.34 -4.24
CA ARG A 43 8.90 6.34 -3.85
C ARG A 43 7.54 6.44 -4.52
N ASN A 44 7.26 7.52 -5.24
CA ASN A 44 6.02 7.61 -6.01
C ASN A 44 6.07 6.67 -7.22
N PRO A 45 5.04 5.84 -7.46
CA PRO A 45 5.00 4.95 -8.60
C PRO A 45 5.02 5.72 -9.92
N LEU A 46 5.71 5.15 -10.92
CA LEU A 46 5.81 5.75 -12.26
C LEU A 46 5.04 4.97 -13.32
N LEU A 47 4.67 3.72 -13.03
CA LEU A 47 3.87 2.91 -13.95
C LEU A 47 2.45 3.47 -14.06
N ASP A 48 1.92 3.52 -15.28
CA ASP A 48 0.57 4.01 -15.61
C ASP A 48 0.32 5.49 -15.28
N GLN A 49 1.37 6.29 -15.09
CA GLN A 49 1.26 7.73 -14.93
C GLN A 49 1.17 8.43 -16.30
N ASN A 50 0.41 9.52 -16.36
CA ASN A 50 0.36 10.38 -17.53
C ASN A 50 1.46 11.46 -17.50
N VAL A 51 1.61 12.21 -18.62
CA VAL A 51 2.64 13.26 -18.76
C VAL A 51 2.58 14.29 -17.63
N SER A 52 1.37 14.75 -17.27
CA SER A 52 1.22 15.77 -16.24
C SER A 52 1.59 15.26 -14.85
N GLU A 53 1.24 14.01 -14.56
CA GLU A 53 1.62 13.34 -13.28
C GLU A 53 3.13 13.17 -13.19
N ILE A 54 3.79 12.72 -14.25
CA ILE A 54 5.26 12.61 -14.29
C ILE A 54 5.92 13.97 -14.03
N LEU A 55 5.46 15.05 -14.66
CA LEU A 55 6.04 16.37 -14.45
C LEU A 55 5.80 16.90 -13.04
N LYS A 56 4.60 16.70 -12.46
CA LYS A 56 4.31 17.03 -11.05
C LYS A 56 5.23 16.29 -10.07
N LEU A 57 5.60 15.04 -10.36
CA LEU A 57 6.55 14.31 -9.51
C LEU A 57 7.96 14.90 -9.56
N HIS A 58 8.37 15.51 -10.67
CA HIS A 58 9.65 16.24 -10.75
C HIS A 58 9.60 17.56 -9.98
N ASP A 59 8.47 18.26 -10.04
CA ASP A 59 8.27 19.46 -9.21
C ASP A 59 8.28 19.11 -7.71
N TYR A 60 7.61 18.04 -7.31
CA TYR A 60 7.65 17.47 -5.95
C TYR A 60 9.09 17.13 -5.49
N ALA A 61 9.93 16.63 -6.39
CA ALA A 61 11.32 16.32 -6.08
C ALA A 61 12.10 17.56 -5.66
N GLY A 62 11.90 18.70 -6.34
CA GLY A 62 12.54 19.97 -6.03
C GLY A 62 11.96 20.62 -4.78
N GLU A 63 10.66 20.78 -4.74
CA GLU A 63 9.98 21.59 -3.72
C GLU A 63 9.91 20.89 -2.36
N PHE A 64 9.55 19.61 -2.35
CA PHE A 64 9.33 18.87 -1.11
C PHE A 64 10.55 18.06 -0.68
N VAL A 65 11.12 17.26 -1.58
CA VAL A 65 12.25 16.38 -1.22
C VAL A 65 13.53 17.18 -1.13
N HIS A 66 13.55 18.40 -1.67
CA HIS A 66 14.75 19.27 -1.80
C HIS A 66 15.89 18.56 -2.54
N LYS A 67 15.52 17.75 -3.52
CA LYS A 67 16.42 17.01 -4.41
C LYS A 67 15.99 17.24 -5.86
N PRO A 68 16.19 18.46 -6.39
CA PRO A 68 15.75 18.78 -7.73
C PRO A 68 16.46 17.91 -8.77
N ILE A 69 15.68 17.37 -9.69
CA ILE A 69 16.12 16.63 -10.86
C ILE A 69 15.24 17.02 -12.05
N SER A 70 15.78 17.06 -13.23
CA SER A 70 15.00 17.32 -14.43
C SER A 70 14.42 16.02 -15.03
N ILE A 71 13.37 16.17 -15.83
CA ILE A 71 12.83 15.03 -16.61
C ILE A 71 13.87 14.47 -17.59
N PHE A 72 14.76 15.33 -18.13
CA PHE A 72 15.82 14.93 -19.04
C PHE A 72 16.84 14.02 -18.34
N ASP A 73 17.26 14.36 -17.13
CA ASP A 73 18.15 13.54 -16.32
C ASP A 73 17.53 12.17 -16.01
N SER A 74 16.22 12.17 -15.72
CA SER A 74 15.47 10.93 -15.46
C SER A 74 15.39 10.04 -16.69
N VAL A 75 15.22 10.60 -17.89
CA VAL A 75 15.25 9.85 -19.16
C VAL A 75 16.62 9.19 -19.37
N GLU A 76 17.70 9.95 -19.20
CA GLU A 76 19.07 9.44 -19.35
C GLU A 76 19.37 8.31 -18.36
N MET A 77 19.01 8.51 -17.10
CA MET A 77 19.17 7.50 -16.05
C MET A 77 18.36 6.23 -16.37
N ALA A 78 17.11 6.38 -16.82
CA ALA A 78 16.25 5.25 -17.19
C ALA A 78 16.79 4.46 -18.40
N ARG A 79 17.32 5.15 -19.42
CA ARG A 79 18.02 4.51 -20.54
C ARG A 79 19.23 3.69 -20.07
N ALA A 80 20.03 4.26 -19.18
CA ALA A 80 21.20 3.57 -18.62
C ALA A 80 20.80 2.34 -17.79
N ILE A 81 19.73 2.42 -16.99
CA ILE A 81 19.18 1.27 -16.23
C ILE A 81 18.75 0.15 -17.20
N LYS A 82 18.10 0.50 -18.31
CA LYS A 82 17.63 -0.47 -19.31
C LYS A 82 18.77 -1.29 -19.92
N VAL A 83 19.91 -0.66 -20.17
CA VAL A 83 21.11 -1.33 -20.73
C VAL A 83 21.76 -2.31 -19.75
N LEU A 84 21.59 -2.12 -18.43
CA LEU A 84 22.21 -2.97 -17.41
C LEU A 84 21.65 -4.38 -17.32
N ASN A 85 20.49 -4.65 -17.93
CA ASN A 85 19.81 -5.95 -17.92
C ASN A 85 19.73 -6.59 -16.52
N LEU A 86 19.23 -5.85 -15.57
CA LEU A 86 19.12 -6.26 -14.16
C LEU A 86 18.00 -7.28 -13.97
N PRO A 87 18.10 -8.18 -12.97
CA PRO A 87 16.98 -8.97 -12.50
C PRO A 87 15.83 -8.09 -11.95
N ALA A 88 14.67 -8.71 -11.76
CA ALA A 88 13.48 -8.04 -11.20
C ALA A 88 13.82 -7.19 -9.97
N SER A 89 13.65 -5.88 -10.09
CA SER A 89 14.07 -4.91 -9.09
C SER A 89 13.05 -3.78 -8.96
N LYS A 90 13.08 -3.07 -7.83
CA LYS A 90 12.34 -1.82 -7.63
C LYS A 90 13.36 -0.72 -7.34
N LEU A 91 13.45 0.26 -8.21
CA LEU A 91 14.53 1.25 -8.19
C LEU A 91 13.96 2.66 -8.08
N ASP A 92 14.43 3.43 -7.08
CA ASP A 92 14.12 4.84 -6.95
C ASP A 92 15.04 5.65 -7.89
N ILE A 93 14.52 5.94 -9.08
CA ILE A 93 15.26 6.70 -10.10
C ILE A 93 15.53 8.13 -9.67
N GLY A 94 14.62 8.73 -8.89
CA GLY A 94 14.83 10.08 -8.34
C GLY A 94 16.06 10.13 -7.43
N LYS A 95 16.18 9.14 -6.53
CA LYS A 95 17.35 9.00 -5.66
C LYS A 95 18.62 8.71 -6.46
N LEU A 96 18.58 7.78 -7.41
CA LEU A 96 19.75 7.44 -8.25
C LEU A 96 20.25 8.66 -9.03
N THR A 97 19.34 9.39 -9.69
CA THR A 97 19.71 10.59 -10.46
C THR A 97 20.30 11.68 -9.57
N PHE A 98 19.69 11.92 -8.41
CA PHE A 98 20.21 12.92 -7.48
C PHE A 98 21.57 12.55 -6.89
N GLU A 99 21.79 11.28 -6.55
CA GLU A 99 23.07 10.80 -6.06
C GLU A 99 24.15 10.87 -7.14
N PHE A 100 23.81 10.59 -8.40
CA PHE A 100 24.71 10.72 -9.53
C PHE A 100 25.22 12.15 -9.71
N HIS A 101 24.32 13.14 -9.59
CA HIS A 101 24.71 14.55 -9.68
C HIS A 101 25.58 15.02 -8.51
N LYS A 102 25.48 14.36 -7.34
CA LYS A 102 26.29 14.71 -6.16
C LYS A 102 27.65 14.01 -6.11
N GLU A 103 27.81 12.86 -6.76
CA GLU A 103 29.10 12.21 -6.81
C GLU A 103 30.03 13.02 -7.76
N GLU A 104 31.09 13.63 -7.21
CA GLU A 104 32.21 14.21 -7.96
C GLU A 104 33.00 13.08 -8.63
N VAL A 105 32.38 12.41 -9.60
CA VAL A 105 33.08 11.37 -10.37
C VAL A 105 33.84 12.07 -11.49
N SER A 106 35.13 12.00 -11.46
CA SER A 106 36.08 12.55 -12.46
C SER A 106 35.81 12.09 -13.91
N ASN A 107 34.88 11.16 -14.12
CA ASN A 107 34.31 10.74 -15.39
C ASN A 107 32.82 10.49 -15.20
N HIS A 108 31.96 11.44 -15.46
CA HIS A 108 30.48 11.36 -15.39
C HIS A 108 29.90 10.18 -16.21
N ASN A 109 30.28 8.94 -15.85
CA ASN A 109 29.84 7.72 -16.52
C ASN A 109 28.70 7.05 -15.74
N THR A 110 27.48 7.29 -16.18
CA THR A 110 26.25 6.77 -15.59
C THR A 110 26.26 5.22 -15.46
N ALA A 111 26.87 4.51 -16.43
CA ALA A 111 26.93 3.04 -16.39
C ALA A 111 27.85 2.53 -15.27
N VAL A 112 29.00 3.19 -15.04
CA VAL A 112 29.91 2.85 -13.94
C VAL A 112 29.24 3.12 -12.59
N PHE A 113 28.62 4.29 -12.43
CA PHE A 113 27.87 4.67 -11.24
C PHE A 113 26.79 3.63 -10.90
N LEU A 114 25.90 3.33 -11.86
CA LEU A 114 24.83 2.36 -11.68
C LEU A 114 25.35 0.96 -11.37
N SER A 115 26.42 0.51 -12.04
CA SER A 115 27.03 -0.80 -11.77
C SER A 115 27.54 -0.91 -10.33
N LYS A 116 28.06 0.17 -9.77
CA LYS A 116 28.47 0.26 -8.36
C LYS A 116 27.28 0.25 -7.41
N LYS A 117 26.30 1.14 -7.63
CA LYS A 117 25.12 1.31 -6.75
C LYS A 117 24.18 0.10 -6.77
N LEU A 118 24.01 -0.54 -7.92
CA LEU A 118 23.08 -1.65 -8.13
C LEU A 118 23.80 -3.02 -8.17
N LYS A 119 25.03 -3.11 -7.65
CA LYS A 119 25.79 -4.38 -7.57
C LYS A 119 24.97 -5.49 -6.90
N ALA A 120 24.29 -5.18 -5.80
CA ALA A 120 23.46 -6.15 -5.07
C ALA A 120 22.23 -6.63 -5.88
N ALA A 121 21.71 -5.79 -6.78
CA ALA A 121 20.60 -6.17 -7.66
C ALA A 121 21.01 -7.26 -8.67
N LYS A 122 22.23 -7.20 -9.20
CA LYS A 122 22.76 -8.15 -10.21
C LYS A 122 22.81 -9.60 -9.70
N HIS A 123 22.91 -9.79 -8.39
CA HIS A 123 23.04 -11.12 -7.75
C HIS A 123 21.71 -11.67 -7.23
N GLN A 124 20.58 -11.01 -7.52
CA GLN A 124 19.28 -11.49 -7.07
C GLN A 124 18.82 -12.71 -7.87
N PRO A 125 18.20 -13.71 -7.22
CA PRO A 125 17.65 -14.85 -7.94
C PRO A 125 16.47 -14.44 -8.83
N LYS A 126 16.25 -15.20 -9.90
CA LYS A 126 15.07 -15.01 -10.75
C LYS A 126 13.80 -15.31 -9.93
N LEU A 127 12.95 -14.32 -9.77
CA LEU A 127 11.68 -14.46 -9.05
C LEU A 127 10.70 -15.31 -9.85
N LYS A 128 10.08 -16.28 -9.17
CA LYS A 128 8.97 -17.06 -9.72
C LYS A 128 7.66 -16.49 -9.17
N PRO A 129 6.76 -15.97 -10.00
CA PRO A 129 5.47 -15.47 -9.54
C PRO A 129 4.69 -16.53 -8.77
N LYS A 130 3.89 -16.07 -7.78
CA LYS A 130 3.07 -16.92 -6.93
C LYS A 130 1.59 -16.75 -7.25
N ASP A 131 0.87 -17.85 -7.35
CA ASP A 131 -0.57 -17.83 -7.52
C ASP A 131 -1.27 -17.35 -6.25
N VAL A 132 -2.30 -16.51 -6.43
CA VAL A 132 -3.14 -15.93 -5.39
C VAL A 132 -4.60 -16.29 -5.67
N VAL A 133 -5.31 -16.65 -4.62
CA VAL A 133 -6.76 -16.82 -4.62
C VAL A 133 -7.36 -15.84 -3.62
N LEU A 134 -8.36 -15.07 -4.02
CA LEU A 134 -9.13 -14.22 -3.12
C LEU A 134 -10.36 -15.01 -2.63
N TYR A 135 -10.43 -15.27 -1.35
CA TYR A 135 -11.59 -15.89 -0.73
C TYR A 135 -12.52 -14.81 -0.17
N GLY A 136 -13.70 -14.62 -0.81
CA GLY A 136 -14.56 -13.46 -0.66
C GLY A 136 -14.24 -12.35 -1.67
N PHE A 137 -15.29 -11.60 -2.09
CA PHE A 137 -15.17 -10.52 -3.09
C PHE A 137 -15.88 -9.25 -2.64
N GLY A 138 -15.62 -8.85 -1.38
CA GLY A 138 -16.04 -7.58 -0.79
C GLY A 138 -15.17 -6.40 -1.23
N ARG A 139 -15.28 -5.26 -0.55
CA ARG A 139 -14.56 -4.01 -0.91
C ARG A 139 -13.04 -4.20 -0.95
N ILE A 140 -12.45 -4.72 0.13
CA ILE A 140 -10.99 -4.95 0.21
C ILE A 140 -10.53 -5.93 -0.87
N ALA A 141 -11.24 -7.05 -1.06
CA ALA A 141 -10.88 -8.03 -2.10
C ALA A 141 -10.91 -7.42 -3.50
N ARG A 142 -11.89 -6.54 -3.81
CA ARG A 142 -11.94 -5.86 -5.11
C ARG A 142 -10.78 -4.89 -5.32
N LEU A 143 -10.38 -4.15 -4.29
CA LEU A 143 -9.20 -3.27 -4.36
C LEU A 143 -7.91 -4.07 -4.51
N VAL A 144 -7.76 -5.16 -3.77
CA VAL A 144 -6.64 -6.09 -3.96
C VAL A 144 -6.63 -6.67 -5.38
N ALA A 145 -7.81 -7.06 -5.91
CA ALA A 145 -7.92 -7.54 -7.30
C ALA A 145 -7.52 -6.47 -8.32
N ARG A 146 -8.00 -5.23 -8.16
CA ARG A 146 -7.65 -4.10 -9.04
C ARG A 146 -6.13 -3.87 -9.05
N GLU A 147 -5.48 -3.84 -7.88
CA GLU A 147 -4.04 -3.63 -7.78
C GLU A 147 -3.23 -4.79 -8.38
N LEU A 148 -3.62 -6.04 -8.12
CA LEU A 148 -2.96 -7.21 -8.70
C LEU A 148 -3.09 -7.25 -10.22
N MET A 149 -4.26 -6.90 -10.75
CA MET A 149 -4.54 -6.96 -12.18
C MET A 149 -4.07 -5.72 -12.94
N GLY A 150 -4.00 -4.55 -12.30
CA GLY A 150 -3.37 -3.36 -12.86
C GLY A 150 -1.88 -3.56 -13.10
N LYS A 151 -1.22 -4.36 -12.25
CA LYS A 151 0.20 -4.73 -12.38
C LYS A 151 0.40 -6.12 -13.01
N SER A 152 -0.57 -6.63 -13.75
CA SER A 152 -0.44 -7.90 -14.47
C SER A 152 0.53 -7.78 -15.65
N GLY A 153 1.17 -8.90 -16.04
CA GLY A 153 2.12 -8.93 -17.12
C GLY A 153 3.47 -9.55 -16.72
N GLY A 154 4.50 -9.29 -17.51
CA GLY A 154 5.85 -9.86 -17.32
C GLY A 154 6.46 -9.56 -15.94
N GLY A 155 6.14 -8.40 -15.37
CA GLY A 155 6.58 -7.98 -14.04
C GLY A 155 5.78 -8.52 -12.85
N SER A 156 4.73 -9.31 -13.07
CA SER A 156 3.88 -9.81 -11.98
C SER A 156 4.65 -10.66 -10.97
N GLN A 157 4.52 -10.32 -9.69
CA GLN A 157 5.05 -11.12 -8.57
C GLN A 157 3.99 -12.04 -7.97
N LEU A 158 2.74 -11.57 -7.95
CA LEU A 158 1.55 -12.29 -7.50
C LEU A 158 0.58 -12.36 -8.67
N ARG A 159 0.03 -13.53 -8.93
CA ARG A 159 -0.91 -13.77 -10.03
C ARG A 159 -2.28 -14.10 -9.46
N LEU A 160 -3.24 -13.22 -9.63
CA LEU A 160 -4.64 -13.51 -9.27
C LEU A 160 -5.18 -14.57 -10.25
N ARG A 161 -5.52 -15.74 -9.71
CA ARG A 161 -5.97 -16.88 -10.49
C ARG A 161 -7.45 -17.21 -10.27
N ALA A 162 -7.96 -17.01 -9.06
CA ALA A 162 -9.35 -17.28 -8.74
C ALA A 162 -9.89 -16.37 -7.65
N ILE A 163 -11.20 -16.22 -7.66
CA ILE A 163 -12.00 -15.56 -6.64
C ILE A 163 -13.08 -16.54 -6.19
N VAL A 164 -13.15 -16.81 -4.88
CA VAL A 164 -14.15 -17.71 -4.30
C VAL A 164 -15.30 -16.89 -3.73
N THR A 165 -16.52 -17.33 -4.00
CA THR A 165 -17.76 -16.73 -3.50
C THR A 165 -18.74 -17.81 -3.06
N ARG A 166 -19.71 -17.47 -2.19
CA ARG A 166 -20.71 -18.44 -1.73
C ARG A 166 -21.87 -18.64 -2.69
N ASP A 167 -22.13 -17.63 -3.53
CA ASP A 167 -23.32 -17.65 -4.39
C ASP A 167 -23.14 -18.61 -5.57
N LYS A 168 -24.24 -19.16 -6.04
CA LYS A 168 -24.28 -19.91 -7.29
C LYS A 168 -23.80 -19.07 -8.47
N ILE A 169 -22.94 -19.64 -9.29
CA ILE A 169 -22.41 -18.98 -10.47
C ILE A 169 -23.44 -19.02 -11.58
N THR A 170 -23.86 -17.84 -12.01
CA THR A 170 -24.77 -17.61 -13.13
C THR A 170 -24.23 -16.48 -13.98
N GLN A 171 -24.68 -16.33 -15.21
CA GLN A 171 -24.32 -15.17 -16.04
C GLN A 171 -24.58 -13.86 -15.30
N SER A 172 -25.76 -13.70 -14.70
CA SER A 172 -26.11 -12.48 -13.94
C SER A 172 -25.17 -12.24 -12.77
N SER A 173 -24.77 -13.29 -12.03
CA SER A 173 -23.85 -13.15 -10.90
C SER A 173 -22.44 -12.77 -11.36
N LEU A 174 -21.97 -13.28 -12.49
CA LEU A 174 -20.69 -12.90 -13.10
C LEU A 174 -20.70 -11.46 -13.57
N GLU A 175 -21.75 -11.01 -14.28
CA GLU A 175 -21.90 -9.63 -14.74
C GLU A 175 -21.94 -8.63 -13.58
N LYS A 176 -22.69 -8.94 -12.52
CA LYS A 176 -22.70 -8.10 -11.31
C LYS A 176 -21.31 -7.94 -10.68
N ARG A 177 -20.53 -9.04 -10.62
CA ARG A 177 -19.14 -8.98 -10.09
C ARG A 177 -18.23 -8.20 -11.00
N ALA A 178 -18.37 -8.37 -12.32
CA ALA A 178 -17.63 -7.59 -13.30
C ALA A 178 -17.95 -6.09 -13.18
N ALA A 179 -19.22 -5.73 -13.02
CA ALA A 179 -19.66 -4.34 -12.83
C ALA A 179 -19.05 -3.72 -11.55
N LEU A 180 -19.10 -4.46 -10.42
CA LEU A 180 -18.50 -4.01 -9.14
C LEU A 180 -16.98 -3.88 -9.19
N LEU A 181 -16.30 -4.60 -10.11
CA LEU A 181 -14.86 -4.43 -10.32
C LEU A 181 -14.57 -3.24 -11.25
N ARG A 182 -15.41 -3.03 -12.27
CA ARG A 182 -15.25 -1.92 -13.23
C ARG A 182 -15.43 -0.57 -12.57
N SER A 183 -16.45 -0.42 -11.71
CA SER A 183 -16.78 0.89 -11.13
C SER A 183 -16.98 0.79 -9.62
N ASP A 184 -16.42 1.76 -8.89
CA ASP A 184 -16.56 1.90 -7.45
C ASP A 184 -16.86 3.36 -7.10
N SER A 185 -17.87 3.59 -6.27
CA SER A 185 -18.34 4.94 -5.93
C SER A 185 -17.30 5.77 -5.17
N VAL A 186 -16.34 5.14 -4.51
CA VAL A 186 -15.27 5.81 -3.72
C VAL A 186 -13.98 5.90 -4.52
N HIS A 187 -13.60 4.81 -5.19
CA HIS A 187 -12.30 4.68 -5.86
C HIS A 187 -12.39 4.83 -7.40
N GLY A 188 -13.55 5.22 -7.92
CA GLY A 188 -13.74 5.44 -9.35
C GLY A 188 -13.65 4.18 -10.20
N ASP A 189 -13.45 4.37 -11.48
CA ASP A 189 -13.38 3.27 -12.44
C ASP A 189 -12.04 2.53 -12.39
N PHE A 190 -12.10 1.23 -12.68
CA PHE A 190 -10.89 0.43 -12.84
C PHE A 190 -10.17 0.79 -14.13
N ASN A 191 -8.89 1.15 -14.01
CA ASN A 191 -8.06 1.45 -15.16
C ASN A 191 -7.61 0.16 -15.86
N GLY A 192 -8.55 -0.48 -16.55
CA GLY A 192 -8.32 -1.74 -17.24
C GLY A 192 -9.59 -2.34 -17.83
N THR A 193 -9.46 -3.49 -18.49
CA THR A 193 -10.59 -4.19 -19.13
C THR A 193 -11.10 -5.32 -18.26
N VAL A 194 -12.44 -5.48 -18.20
CA VAL A 194 -13.09 -6.60 -17.51
C VAL A 194 -14.21 -7.16 -18.42
N ARG A 195 -14.10 -8.42 -18.79
CA ARG A 195 -15.12 -9.15 -19.55
C ARG A 195 -15.55 -10.41 -18.78
N VAL A 196 -16.74 -10.88 -19.03
CA VAL A 196 -17.25 -12.15 -18.49
C VAL A 196 -17.06 -13.26 -19.51
N ASP A 197 -16.59 -14.40 -19.06
CA ASP A 197 -16.63 -15.67 -19.80
C ASP A 197 -17.50 -16.67 -19.02
N THR A 198 -18.69 -16.92 -19.55
CA THR A 198 -19.68 -17.80 -18.92
C THR A 198 -19.32 -19.28 -19.05
N LYS A 199 -18.59 -19.67 -20.12
CA LYS A 199 -18.16 -21.07 -20.35
C LYS A 199 -17.09 -21.46 -19.35
N LEU A 200 -16.12 -20.57 -19.13
CA LEU A 200 -15.05 -20.76 -18.14
C LEU A 200 -15.47 -20.41 -16.72
N GLN A 201 -16.66 -19.84 -16.52
CA GLN A 201 -17.09 -19.27 -15.24
C GLN A 201 -16.02 -18.31 -14.67
N ALA A 202 -15.57 -17.36 -15.49
CA ALA A 202 -14.43 -16.52 -15.18
C ALA A 202 -14.66 -15.04 -15.55
N LEU A 203 -13.87 -14.16 -14.92
CA LEU A 203 -13.65 -12.80 -15.39
C LEU A 203 -12.33 -12.77 -16.17
N ILE A 204 -12.37 -12.17 -17.36
CA ILE A 204 -11.17 -11.88 -18.14
C ILE A 204 -10.77 -10.43 -17.85
N ILE A 205 -9.73 -10.26 -17.04
CA ILE A 205 -9.28 -8.96 -16.56
C ILE A 205 -7.93 -8.66 -17.19
N ASN A 206 -7.83 -7.58 -17.95
CA ASN A 206 -6.62 -7.23 -18.73
C ASN A 206 -6.08 -8.41 -19.55
N GLY A 207 -7.00 -9.19 -20.14
CA GLY A 207 -6.66 -10.38 -20.92
C GLY A 207 -6.35 -11.64 -20.10
N MET A 208 -6.26 -11.56 -18.77
CA MET A 208 -5.95 -12.69 -17.88
C MET A 208 -7.21 -13.33 -17.34
N THR A 209 -7.26 -14.67 -17.35
CA THR A 209 -8.38 -15.43 -16.81
C THR A 209 -8.32 -15.53 -15.29
N VAL A 210 -9.38 -15.08 -14.63
CA VAL A 210 -9.60 -15.18 -13.19
C VAL A 210 -10.87 -16.01 -12.96
N TYR A 211 -10.72 -17.23 -12.49
CA TYR A 211 -11.86 -18.14 -12.26
C TYR A 211 -12.72 -17.64 -11.10
N ILE A 212 -14.04 -17.76 -11.25
CA ILE A 212 -14.97 -17.55 -10.16
C ILE A 212 -15.41 -18.94 -9.67
N ILE A 213 -15.14 -19.22 -8.40
CA ILE A 213 -15.43 -20.52 -7.79
C ILE A 213 -16.53 -20.34 -6.76
N SER A 214 -17.53 -21.21 -6.79
CA SER A 214 -18.59 -21.24 -5.77
C SER A 214 -18.25 -22.31 -4.74
N ALA A 215 -18.16 -21.90 -3.47
CA ALA A 215 -17.96 -22.83 -2.36
C ALA A 215 -18.58 -22.29 -1.07
N THR A 216 -19.13 -23.17 -0.27
CA THR A 216 -19.65 -22.85 1.07
C THR A 216 -18.59 -23.04 2.15
N LYS A 217 -17.70 -23.98 1.95
CA LYS A 217 -16.57 -24.28 2.83
C LYS A 217 -15.25 -24.25 2.07
N PRO A 218 -14.17 -23.77 2.69
CA PRO A 218 -12.86 -23.75 2.04
C PRO A 218 -12.36 -25.12 1.64
N GLU A 219 -12.46 -26.10 2.54
CA GLU A 219 -11.94 -27.48 2.37
C GLU A 219 -12.56 -28.24 1.20
N ASP A 220 -13.73 -27.84 0.71
CA ASP A 220 -14.42 -28.49 -0.42
C ASP A 220 -13.79 -28.14 -1.79
N ILE A 221 -12.79 -27.24 -1.83
CA ILE A 221 -12.23 -26.73 -3.09
C ILE A 221 -10.97 -27.50 -3.48
N ASP A 222 -10.95 -28.00 -4.70
CA ASP A 222 -9.72 -28.45 -5.36
C ASP A 222 -9.26 -27.39 -6.36
N TYR A 223 -8.27 -26.59 -5.96
CA TYR A 223 -7.69 -25.53 -6.81
C TYR A 223 -6.87 -26.11 -7.96
N THR A 224 -6.40 -27.37 -7.85
CA THR A 224 -5.52 -27.99 -8.86
C THR A 224 -6.22 -28.22 -10.20
N ILE A 225 -7.55 -28.38 -10.20
CA ILE A 225 -8.35 -28.53 -11.43
C ILE A 225 -8.33 -27.26 -12.29
N TYR A 226 -8.00 -26.10 -11.68
CA TYR A 226 -7.81 -24.82 -12.35
C TYR A 226 -6.33 -24.55 -12.68
N GLY A 227 -5.44 -25.54 -12.50
CA GLY A 227 -4.00 -25.40 -12.65
C GLY A 227 -3.36 -24.48 -11.60
N ILE A 228 -3.99 -24.34 -10.42
CA ILE A 228 -3.52 -23.50 -9.31
C ILE A 228 -2.85 -24.41 -8.28
N ASN A 229 -1.56 -24.18 -8.04
CA ASN A 229 -0.78 -25.01 -7.14
C ASN A 229 0.02 -24.11 -6.17
N GLN A 230 0.13 -24.55 -4.91
CA GLN A 230 0.88 -23.85 -3.88
C GLN A 230 0.45 -22.38 -3.72
N ALA A 231 -0.85 -22.09 -3.85
CA ALA A 231 -1.40 -20.75 -3.82
C ALA A 231 -1.36 -20.12 -2.43
N LEU A 232 -1.25 -18.79 -2.42
CA LEU A 232 -1.57 -17.98 -1.27
C LEU A 232 -3.06 -17.64 -1.30
N ILE A 233 -3.80 -18.12 -0.30
CA ILE A 233 -5.21 -17.76 -0.11
C ILE A 233 -5.29 -16.48 0.70
N ILE A 234 -5.94 -15.45 0.17
CA ILE A 234 -6.21 -14.20 0.89
C ILE A 234 -7.68 -14.21 1.30
N ASP A 235 -7.94 -14.39 2.59
CA ASP A 235 -9.29 -14.38 3.14
C ASP A 235 -9.77 -12.96 3.41
N ASN A 236 -10.82 -12.57 2.71
CA ASN A 236 -11.44 -11.24 2.80
C ASN A 236 -12.90 -11.32 3.32
N THR A 237 -13.32 -12.47 3.84
CA THR A 237 -14.71 -12.67 4.26
C THR A 237 -15.03 -12.02 5.59
N GLY A 238 -14.02 -11.88 6.44
CA GLY A 238 -14.20 -11.48 7.83
C GLY A 238 -14.95 -12.51 8.68
N THR A 239 -15.19 -13.72 8.16
CA THR A 239 -15.88 -14.81 8.84
C THR A 239 -14.92 -15.59 9.73
N PHE A 240 -13.80 -16.03 9.17
CA PHE A 240 -12.77 -16.78 9.86
C PHE A 240 -11.83 -15.84 10.61
N ARG A 241 -11.47 -16.15 11.86
CA ARG A 241 -10.70 -15.24 12.72
C ARG A 241 -9.58 -15.92 13.49
N ASP A 242 -9.65 -17.21 13.70
CA ASP A 242 -8.64 -17.95 14.46
C ASP A 242 -7.93 -19.01 13.61
N GLN A 243 -6.90 -19.61 14.20
CA GLN A 243 -6.07 -20.59 13.50
C GLN A 243 -6.87 -21.82 13.06
N LYS A 244 -7.81 -22.31 13.87
CA LYS A 244 -8.61 -23.51 13.56
C LYS A 244 -9.50 -23.26 12.37
N GLU A 245 -10.19 -22.12 12.37
CA GLU A 245 -11.08 -21.73 11.25
C GLU A 245 -10.30 -21.54 9.95
N LEU A 246 -9.15 -20.84 10.02
CA LEU A 246 -8.31 -20.54 8.85
C LEU A 246 -7.56 -21.76 8.31
N ASN A 247 -7.34 -22.79 9.15
CA ASN A 247 -6.74 -24.04 8.71
C ASN A 247 -7.58 -24.73 7.61
N GLN A 248 -8.90 -24.57 7.61
CA GLN A 248 -9.78 -25.13 6.57
C GLN A 248 -9.34 -24.74 5.14
N HIS A 249 -8.71 -23.57 4.98
CA HIS A 249 -8.14 -23.19 3.69
C HIS A 249 -6.92 -24.05 3.29
N LEU A 250 -6.16 -24.54 4.25
CA LEU A 250 -4.98 -25.37 3.99
C LEU A 250 -5.36 -26.82 3.68
N ASP A 251 -6.57 -27.24 4.04
CA ASP A 251 -7.13 -28.56 3.70
C ASP A 251 -7.55 -28.61 2.22
N SER A 252 -7.69 -27.46 1.56
CA SER A 252 -7.97 -27.36 0.10
C SER A 252 -6.74 -27.77 -0.71
N LYS A 253 -6.92 -28.68 -1.68
CA LYS A 253 -5.83 -29.03 -2.59
C LYS A 253 -5.38 -27.84 -3.41
N GLY A 254 -4.05 -27.62 -3.46
CA GLY A 254 -3.44 -26.51 -4.18
C GLY A 254 -3.21 -25.25 -3.34
N ALA A 255 -3.75 -25.17 -2.11
CA ALA A 255 -3.42 -24.11 -1.16
C ALA A 255 -2.10 -24.40 -0.43
N ALA A 256 -1.35 -23.36 -0.05
CA ALA A 256 -0.09 -23.49 0.71
C ALA A 256 -0.01 -22.56 1.90
N LYS A 257 -0.60 -21.39 1.81
CA LYS A 257 -0.55 -20.36 2.86
C LYS A 257 -1.85 -19.58 2.90
N VAL A 258 -2.14 -18.97 4.04
CA VAL A 258 -3.33 -18.13 4.25
C VAL A 258 -2.92 -16.77 4.79
N LEU A 259 -3.52 -15.72 4.23
CA LEU A 259 -3.43 -14.35 4.71
C LEU A 259 -4.84 -13.83 5.01
N LEU A 260 -5.14 -13.59 6.28
CA LEU A 260 -6.38 -12.98 6.72
C LEU A 260 -6.29 -11.45 6.59
N THR A 261 -7.28 -10.81 5.97
CA THR A 261 -7.39 -9.34 5.86
C THR A 261 -8.20 -8.71 7.00
N ALA A 262 -7.94 -9.18 8.20
CA ALA A 262 -8.57 -8.69 9.43
C ALA A 262 -7.70 -9.08 10.63
N PRO A 263 -7.93 -8.48 11.82
CA PRO A 263 -7.25 -8.91 13.04
C PRO A 263 -7.55 -10.38 13.38
N GLY A 264 -6.48 -11.17 13.54
CA GLY A 264 -6.55 -12.58 13.88
C GLY A 264 -6.43 -12.86 15.38
N LYS A 265 -7.00 -13.99 15.81
CA LYS A 265 -6.89 -14.51 17.18
C LYS A 265 -5.94 -15.70 17.18
N GLY A 266 -4.93 -15.69 18.06
CA GLY A 266 -3.97 -16.80 18.18
C GLY A 266 -3.06 -17.02 16.97
N ILE A 267 -3.01 -16.06 16.03
CA ILE A 267 -2.13 -16.04 14.86
C ILE A 267 -1.34 -14.75 14.77
N PRO A 268 -0.18 -14.74 14.09
CA PRO A 268 0.60 -13.52 13.91
C PRO A 268 -0.20 -12.40 13.24
N ASN A 269 -0.29 -11.25 13.91
CA ASN A 269 -0.85 -10.02 13.36
C ASN A 269 0.31 -9.14 12.91
N ILE A 270 0.45 -8.94 11.61
CA ILE A 270 1.65 -8.35 11.02
C ILE A 270 1.34 -6.98 10.45
N VAL A 271 2.16 -6.01 10.86
CA VAL A 271 2.30 -4.70 10.23
C VAL A 271 3.58 -4.74 9.41
N HIS A 272 3.46 -4.74 8.08
CA HIS A 272 4.62 -4.77 7.19
C HIS A 272 5.51 -3.54 7.45
N GLY A 273 6.82 -3.70 7.47
CA GLY A 273 7.77 -2.65 7.84
C GLY A 273 8.06 -2.55 9.35
N VAL A 274 7.20 -3.14 10.21
CA VAL A 274 7.37 -3.10 11.67
C VAL A 274 7.84 -4.45 12.22
N ASN A 275 6.98 -5.47 12.16
CA ASN A 275 7.27 -6.80 12.76
C ASN A 275 7.26 -7.97 11.75
N HIS A 276 7.20 -7.70 10.45
CA HIS A 276 7.09 -8.77 9.45
C HIS A 276 8.30 -9.71 9.43
N LEU A 277 9.50 -9.23 9.76
CA LEU A 277 10.72 -10.04 9.80
C LEU A 277 10.78 -11.01 10.99
N GLU A 278 9.96 -10.80 12.02
CA GLU A 278 9.87 -11.68 13.18
C GLU A 278 9.12 -13.00 12.89
N HIS A 279 8.38 -13.04 11.78
CA HIS A 279 7.51 -14.15 11.40
C HIS A 279 7.93 -14.74 10.05
N SER A 280 8.87 -15.69 10.09
CA SER A 280 9.40 -16.34 8.89
C SER A 280 8.31 -17.10 8.11
N PRO A 281 8.16 -16.83 6.79
CA PRO A 281 7.24 -17.59 5.94
C PRO A 281 7.59 -19.09 5.78
N GLU A 282 8.77 -19.52 6.16
CA GLU A 282 9.14 -20.93 6.19
C GLU A 282 8.49 -21.68 7.34
N LYS A 283 8.28 -20.99 8.47
CA LYS A 283 7.78 -21.60 9.71
C LYS A 283 6.30 -21.36 9.94
N VAL A 284 5.74 -20.31 9.33
CA VAL A 284 4.35 -19.89 9.52
C VAL A 284 3.58 -20.06 8.21
N THR A 285 2.37 -20.61 8.30
CA THR A 285 1.48 -20.84 7.15
C THR A 285 0.27 -19.92 7.16
N ILE A 286 -0.15 -19.42 8.33
CA ILE A 286 -1.34 -18.58 8.51
C ILE A 286 -0.91 -17.25 9.13
N PHE A 287 -1.29 -16.15 8.47
CA PHE A 287 -0.93 -14.80 8.84
C PHE A 287 -2.17 -13.90 8.87
N SER A 288 -2.11 -12.83 9.65
CA SER A 288 -3.09 -11.74 9.62
C SER A 288 -2.39 -10.44 9.23
N ALA A 289 -3.01 -9.67 8.35
CA ALA A 289 -2.58 -8.31 7.98
C ALA A 289 -3.01 -7.25 9.01
N ALA A 290 -3.44 -7.66 10.20
CA ALA A 290 -3.98 -6.79 11.25
C ALA A 290 -5.16 -5.91 10.73
N SER A 291 -5.40 -4.74 11.33
CA SER A 291 -6.44 -3.80 10.89
C SER A 291 -5.86 -2.61 10.13
N CYS A 292 -6.72 -1.88 9.39
CA CYS A 292 -6.33 -0.64 8.72
C CYS A 292 -5.78 0.40 9.72
N THR A 293 -6.45 0.58 10.86
CA THR A 293 -5.99 1.51 11.91
C THR A 293 -4.65 1.07 12.51
N THR A 294 -4.46 -0.22 12.79
CA THR A 294 -3.18 -0.74 13.31
C THR A 294 -2.05 -0.47 12.32
N ASN A 295 -2.28 -0.70 11.00
CA ASN A 295 -1.28 -0.42 9.97
C ASN A 295 -0.98 1.07 9.82
N ALA A 296 -1.95 1.95 10.07
CA ALA A 296 -1.76 3.38 10.00
C ALA A 296 -0.90 3.93 11.14
N ILE A 297 -1.20 3.52 12.37
CA ILE A 297 -0.57 4.15 13.54
C ILE A 297 0.76 3.52 13.96
N THR A 298 0.92 2.20 13.77
CA THR A 298 2.10 1.49 14.30
C THR A 298 3.42 1.97 13.70
N PRO A 299 3.55 2.28 12.40
CA PRO A 299 4.79 2.83 11.85
C PRO A 299 5.21 4.16 12.50
N VAL A 300 4.26 5.06 12.74
CA VAL A 300 4.52 6.35 13.40
C VAL A 300 4.88 6.14 14.88
N LEU A 301 4.13 5.28 15.59
CA LEU A 301 4.41 4.93 16.97
C LEU A 301 5.79 4.26 17.13
N LYS A 302 6.21 3.44 16.16
CA LYS A 302 7.56 2.84 16.17
C LYS A 302 8.64 3.93 16.16
N VAL A 303 8.53 4.94 15.30
CA VAL A 303 9.48 6.04 15.26
C VAL A 303 9.51 6.79 16.60
N VAL A 304 8.35 7.08 17.18
CA VAL A 304 8.26 7.80 18.46
C VAL A 304 8.84 6.96 19.61
N GLU A 305 8.47 5.68 19.72
CA GLU A 305 8.96 4.80 20.79
C GLU A 305 10.47 4.62 20.72
N GLU A 306 11.03 4.32 19.56
CA GLU A 306 12.46 4.08 19.39
C GLU A 306 13.32 5.34 19.60
N THR A 307 12.80 6.53 19.31
CA THR A 307 13.59 7.76 19.39
C THR A 307 13.34 8.58 20.66
N LEU A 308 12.10 8.65 21.11
CA LEU A 308 11.67 9.53 22.20
C LEU A 308 11.16 8.74 23.44
N GLY A 309 10.74 7.49 23.26
CA GLY A 309 10.13 6.66 24.28
C GLY A 309 8.71 7.12 24.65
N VAL A 310 7.73 6.23 24.59
CA VAL A 310 6.35 6.51 25.01
C VAL A 310 6.14 6.08 26.46
N VAL A 311 5.67 6.98 27.30
CA VAL A 311 5.29 6.69 28.67
C VAL A 311 3.88 6.11 28.71
N HIS A 312 2.91 6.87 28.23
CA HIS A 312 1.52 6.44 28.00
C HIS A 312 0.86 7.31 26.95
N GLY A 313 -0.35 6.93 26.54
CA GLY A 313 -1.10 7.75 25.61
C GLY A 313 -2.52 7.28 25.34
N HIS A 314 -3.21 8.09 24.56
CA HIS A 314 -4.55 7.80 24.07
C HIS A 314 -4.61 7.88 22.55
N LEU A 315 -5.19 6.86 21.95
CA LEU A 315 -5.51 6.80 20.53
C LEU A 315 -7.00 7.05 20.33
N GLU A 316 -7.34 8.14 19.68
CA GLU A 316 -8.66 8.37 19.13
C GLU A 316 -8.64 8.14 17.62
N THR A 317 -9.59 7.39 17.06
CA THR A 317 -9.71 7.31 15.60
C THR A 317 -11.04 7.84 15.12
N ILE A 318 -11.00 8.88 14.30
CA ILE A 318 -12.12 9.41 13.54
C ILE A 318 -12.20 8.57 12.27
N HIS A 319 -13.12 7.59 12.25
CA HIS A 319 -13.12 6.53 11.27
C HIS A 319 -14.33 6.62 10.33
N ALA A 320 -14.08 6.49 9.03
CA ALA A 320 -15.15 6.34 8.04
C ALA A 320 -16.09 5.18 8.41
N TYR A 321 -17.37 5.28 8.03
CA TYR A 321 -18.31 4.18 8.24
C TYR A 321 -17.93 2.96 7.41
N THR A 322 -18.32 1.79 7.86
CA THR A 322 -18.06 0.51 7.18
C THR A 322 -19.34 -0.33 7.11
N ASN A 323 -19.36 -1.38 6.28
CA ASN A 323 -20.54 -2.22 6.05
C ASN A 323 -21.12 -2.91 7.30
N ASP A 324 -20.43 -2.85 8.43
CA ASP A 324 -20.96 -3.34 9.71
C ASP A 324 -21.93 -2.35 10.39
N GLN A 325 -22.05 -1.11 9.90
CA GLN A 325 -23.02 -0.14 10.37
C GLN A 325 -24.29 -0.20 9.52
N ASN A 326 -25.43 0.04 10.17
CA ASN A 326 -26.69 0.06 9.44
C ASN A 326 -26.84 1.33 8.61
N LEU A 327 -27.40 1.20 7.43
CA LEU A 327 -27.73 2.34 6.56
C LEU A 327 -28.85 3.18 7.14
N VAL A 328 -29.85 2.53 7.72
CA VAL A 328 -30.96 3.13 8.47
C VAL A 328 -31.04 2.50 9.85
N ASP A 329 -31.73 3.15 10.81
CA ASP A 329 -31.85 2.64 12.18
C ASP A 329 -32.40 1.21 12.22
N ASN A 330 -31.63 0.28 12.81
CA ASN A 330 -31.99 -1.12 12.94
C ASN A 330 -31.22 -1.78 14.10
N MET A 331 -31.60 -3.00 14.45
CA MET A 331 -30.93 -3.82 15.46
C MET A 331 -29.47 -4.09 15.09
N HIS A 332 -28.59 -4.00 16.09
CA HIS A 332 -27.16 -4.30 15.95
C HIS A 332 -26.60 -4.74 17.29
N SER A 333 -25.68 -5.71 17.30
CA SER A 333 -25.01 -6.20 18.51
C SER A 333 -24.24 -5.11 19.27
N LYS A 334 -23.71 -4.14 18.55
CA LYS A 334 -23.15 -2.88 19.10
C LYS A 334 -24.17 -1.79 18.90
N TYR A 335 -24.97 -1.50 19.90
CA TYR A 335 -26.18 -0.67 19.82
C TYR A 335 -26.02 0.62 18.99
N ARG A 336 -24.97 1.41 19.24
CA ARG A 336 -24.75 2.67 18.52
C ARG A 336 -24.50 2.48 17.02
N ARG A 337 -23.92 1.33 16.59
CA ARG A 337 -23.71 1.02 15.17
C ARG A 337 -24.99 0.64 14.44
N GLY A 338 -26.07 0.41 15.17
CA GLY A 338 -27.41 0.22 14.62
C GLY A 338 -28.08 1.51 14.13
N ARG A 339 -27.52 2.68 14.44
CA ARG A 339 -28.05 3.97 13.98
C ARG A 339 -27.51 4.29 12.57
N ALA A 340 -28.33 5.04 11.81
CA ALA A 340 -28.05 5.40 10.41
C ALA A 340 -26.64 6.00 10.23
N ALA A 341 -25.76 5.27 9.50
CA ALA A 341 -24.35 5.58 9.38
C ALA A 341 -24.08 6.92 8.67
N ALA A 342 -24.90 7.27 7.68
CA ALA A 342 -24.73 8.49 6.89
C ALA A 342 -25.19 9.77 7.59
N LEU A 343 -25.84 9.64 8.77
CA LEU A 343 -26.42 10.78 9.51
C LEU A 343 -25.78 11.00 10.89
N ASN A 344 -25.07 10.01 11.42
CA ASN A 344 -24.65 10.03 12.82
C ASN A 344 -23.16 9.87 13.02
N MET A 345 -22.59 10.65 13.92
CA MET A 345 -21.32 10.32 14.56
C MET A 345 -21.57 9.29 15.68
N VAL A 346 -20.76 8.23 15.70
CA VAL A 346 -20.98 7.09 16.60
C VAL A 346 -19.72 6.77 17.38
N ILE A 347 -19.74 7.00 18.70
CA ILE A 347 -18.66 6.53 19.59
C ILE A 347 -18.76 5.01 19.69
N THR A 348 -17.63 4.31 19.44
CA THR A 348 -17.57 2.86 19.50
C THR A 348 -16.18 2.38 19.95
N GLU A 349 -16.10 1.14 20.38
CA GLU A 349 -14.84 0.52 20.76
C GLU A 349 -13.93 0.27 19.55
N THR A 350 -12.63 0.37 19.78
CA THR A 350 -11.60 -0.12 18.87
C THR A 350 -10.57 -0.96 19.64
N GLY A 351 -10.14 -2.05 19.05
CA GLY A 351 -9.04 -2.87 19.58
C GLY A 351 -7.65 -2.38 19.16
N ALA A 352 -7.55 -1.18 18.56
CA ALA A 352 -6.31 -0.71 17.94
C ALA A 352 -5.16 -0.56 18.95
N GLY A 353 -5.42 -0.01 20.14
CA GLY A 353 -4.40 0.12 21.20
C GLY A 353 -3.79 -1.23 21.60
N LYS A 354 -4.65 -2.24 21.83
CA LYS A 354 -4.17 -3.62 22.11
C LYS A 354 -3.54 -4.31 20.90
N ALA A 355 -3.97 -3.95 19.68
CA ALA A 355 -3.42 -4.55 18.47
C ALA A 355 -2.01 -4.01 18.15
N VAL A 356 -1.74 -2.75 18.50
CA VAL A 356 -0.40 -2.16 18.36
C VAL A 356 0.62 -2.91 19.20
N SER A 357 0.30 -3.25 20.45
CA SER A 357 1.27 -3.97 21.32
C SER A 357 1.64 -5.37 20.81
N LYS A 358 0.79 -5.99 19.99
CA LYS A 358 1.14 -7.26 19.31
C LYS A 358 2.22 -7.09 18.25
N ALA A 359 2.27 -5.94 17.58
CA ALA A 359 3.26 -5.62 16.56
C ALA A 359 4.45 -4.82 17.12
N LEU A 360 4.26 -4.14 18.25
CA LEU A 360 5.26 -3.33 18.94
C LEU A 360 5.13 -3.54 20.46
N PRO A 361 5.71 -4.64 21.00
CA PRO A 361 5.54 -5.05 22.40
C PRO A 361 5.96 -3.99 23.43
N ALA A 362 6.89 -3.10 23.09
CA ALA A 362 7.30 -2.00 23.95
C ALA A 362 6.15 -1.05 24.34
N LEU A 363 5.01 -1.08 23.64
CA LEU A 363 3.80 -0.30 23.93
C LEU A 363 2.72 -1.08 24.69
N GLU A 364 3.05 -2.26 25.22
CA GLU A 364 2.09 -3.04 25.99
C GLU A 364 1.62 -2.27 27.24
N ASN A 365 0.29 -2.22 27.41
CA ASN A 365 -0.41 -1.48 28.49
C ASN A 365 -0.17 0.04 28.55
N LYS A 366 0.50 0.63 27.55
CA LYS A 366 0.74 2.09 27.50
C LYS A 366 -0.36 2.87 26.80
N LEU A 367 -1.21 2.22 25.99
CA LEU A 367 -2.17 2.89 25.14
C LEU A 367 -3.62 2.54 25.48
N THR A 368 -4.44 3.56 25.72
CA THR A 368 -5.89 3.46 25.67
C THR A 368 -6.41 3.83 24.27
N SER A 369 -7.61 3.37 23.90
CA SER A 369 -8.12 3.66 22.55
C SER A 369 -9.64 3.58 22.46
N ASN A 370 -10.22 4.45 21.63
CA ASN A 370 -11.60 4.39 21.18
C ASN A 370 -11.74 4.85 19.72
N ALA A 371 -12.94 4.83 19.18
CA ALA A 371 -13.22 5.24 17.81
C ALA A 371 -14.51 6.08 17.75
N ILE A 372 -14.50 7.08 16.89
CA ILE A 372 -15.68 7.82 16.47
C ILE A 372 -15.92 7.52 14.99
N ARG A 373 -17.04 6.86 14.67
CA ARG A 373 -17.48 6.70 13.28
C ARG A 373 -18.15 7.98 12.81
N VAL A 374 -17.80 8.39 11.60
CA VAL A 374 -18.30 9.65 10.99
C VAL A 374 -18.96 9.38 9.64
N PRO A 375 -19.87 10.28 9.19
CA PRO A 375 -20.62 10.10 7.94
C PRO A 375 -19.79 10.35 6.67
N VAL A 376 -18.62 9.73 6.56
CA VAL A 376 -17.79 9.73 5.34
C VAL A 376 -17.53 8.29 4.90
N PRO A 377 -17.52 8.00 3.58
CA PRO A 377 -17.41 6.64 3.06
C PRO A 377 -15.98 6.08 3.15
N ASN A 378 -14.96 6.93 3.15
CA ASN A 378 -13.54 6.57 3.22
C ASN A 378 -12.72 7.77 3.68
N GLY A 379 -11.48 7.54 4.10
CA GLY A 379 -10.62 8.57 4.67
C GLY A 379 -10.82 8.72 6.17
N SER A 380 -9.91 8.13 6.94
CA SER A 380 -9.92 8.09 8.40
C SER A 380 -8.74 8.85 8.98
N LEU A 381 -8.89 9.33 10.22
CA LEU A 381 -7.86 10.06 10.94
C LEU A 381 -7.61 9.40 12.30
N ALA A 382 -6.36 9.12 12.63
CA ALA A 382 -5.95 8.74 13.98
C ALA A 382 -5.29 9.93 14.69
N ILE A 383 -5.68 10.19 15.91
CA ILE A 383 -5.11 11.20 16.81
C ILE A 383 -4.35 10.45 17.90
N LEU A 384 -3.05 10.67 17.97
CA LEU A 384 -2.16 10.06 18.96
C LEU A 384 -1.79 11.13 20.00
N ASN A 385 -2.43 11.12 21.15
CA ASN A 385 -2.08 11.97 22.28
C ASN A 385 -1.13 11.19 23.19
N LEU A 386 0.14 11.58 23.22
CA LEU A 386 1.21 10.79 23.85
C LEU A 386 2.00 11.64 24.85
N GLU A 387 2.30 11.03 26.00
CA GLU A 387 3.39 11.47 26.87
C GLU A 387 4.65 10.70 26.51
N ILE A 388 5.76 11.42 26.32
CA ILE A 388 7.04 10.87 25.91
C ILE A 388 8.13 11.09 26.97
N THR A 389 9.12 10.21 27.01
CA THR A 389 10.22 10.25 27.98
C THR A 389 11.19 11.41 27.69
N LYS A 390 11.63 11.53 26.42
CA LYS A 390 12.63 12.54 26.02
C LYS A 390 11.94 13.77 25.45
N GLN A 391 12.27 14.95 25.95
CA GLN A 391 11.75 16.20 25.41
C GLN A 391 12.01 16.36 23.91
N THR A 392 11.04 16.92 23.22
CA THR A 392 11.12 17.21 21.79
C THR A 392 10.60 18.61 21.47
N THR A 393 10.78 19.02 20.22
CA THR A 393 10.21 20.23 19.64
C THR A 393 9.44 19.85 18.37
N LEU A 394 8.54 20.71 17.91
CA LEU A 394 7.81 20.50 16.66
C LEU A 394 8.76 20.22 15.48
N LYS A 395 9.84 21.01 15.36
CA LYS A 395 10.86 20.82 14.31
C LYS A 395 11.53 19.44 14.42
N LYS A 396 11.86 19.00 15.64
CA LYS A 396 12.55 17.72 15.87
C LYS A 396 11.65 16.52 15.55
N ILE A 397 10.41 16.48 16.07
CA ILE A 397 9.50 15.37 15.79
C ILE A 397 9.18 15.28 14.29
N ASN A 398 8.90 16.40 13.63
CA ASN A 398 8.67 16.44 12.19
C ASN A 398 9.87 15.94 11.39
N SER A 399 11.10 16.31 11.80
CA SER A 399 12.33 15.81 11.16
C SER A 399 12.51 14.29 11.33
N LEU A 400 12.22 13.74 12.51
CA LEU A 400 12.29 12.30 12.78
C LEU A 400 11.35 11.52 11.87
N ILE A 401 10.07 11.94 11.80
CA ILE A 401 9.07 11.26 10.95
C ILE A 401 9.42 11.46 9.46
N LYS A 402 9.84 12.66 9.04
CA LYS A 402 10.27 12.90 7.65
C LYS A 402 11.43 12.00 7.26
N THR A 403 12.42 11.81 8.14
CA THR A 403 13.55 10.92 7.89
C THR A 403 13.07 9.47 7.72
N ALA A 404 12.19 8.98 8.60
CA ALA A 404 11.63 7.63 8.50
C ALA A 404 10.78 7.42 7.23
N ALA A 405 10.07 8.45 6.78
CA ALA A 405 9.32 8.42 5.52
C ALA A 405 10.22 8.41 4.27
N LEU A 406 11.46 8.89 4.39
CA LEU A 406 12.38 9.03 3.26
C LEU A 406 13.52 8.00 3.27
N THR A 407 13.81 7.35 4.40
CA THR A 407 14.94 6.42 4.53
C THR A 407 14.59 5.26 5.47
N GLY A 408 15.20 4.10 5.26
CA GLY A 408 15.02 2.91 6.10
C GLY A 408 13.78 2.08 5.77
N ASP A 409 13.34 1.27 6.73
CA ASP A 409 12.31 0.23 6.52
C ASP A 409 10.87 0.77 6.45
N LEU A 410 10.66 2.02 6.89
CA LEU A 410 9.33 2.63 6.94
C LEU A 410 8.99 3.50 5.72
N VAL A 411 9.85 3.53 4.70
CA VAL A 411 9.67 4.37 3.49
C VAL A 411 8.39 4.05 2.69
N GLU A 412 7.91 2.82 2.75
CA GLU A 412 6.64 2.42 2.12
C GLU A 412 5.45 2.52 3.07
N GLN A 413 5.71 2.84 4.35
CA GLN A 413 4.71 2.84 5.41
C GLN A 413 4.24 4.25 5.76
N ILE A 414 5.13 5.24 5.71
CA ILE A 414 4.81 6.61 6.10
C ILE A 414 4.93 7.53 4.88
N LYS A 415 3.84 8.23 4.55
CA LYS A 415 3.86 9.42 3.72
C LYS A 415 3.92 10.62 4.65
N TYR A 416 4.91 11.48 4.49
CA TYR A 416 5.00 12.73 5.22
C TYR A 416 4.24 13.81 4.46
N GLU A 417 3.25 14.44 5.09
CA GLU A 417 2.42 15.47 4.48
C GLU A 417 2.67 16.83 5.16
N PHE A 418 2.67 17.88 4.36
CA PHE A 418 2.99 19.25 4.80
C PHE A 418 2.03 20.30 4.21
N ASN A 419 0.97 19.87 3.54
CA ASN A 419 -0.07 20.73 3.01
C ASN A 419 -0.97 21.23 4.14
N ASP A 420 -1.16 22.55 4.25
CA ASP A 420 -2.03 23.18 5.24
C ASP A 420 -3.54 22.98 4.92
N GLU A 421 -3.87 22.58 3.69
CA GLU A 421 -5.25 22.38 3.22
C GLU A 421 -5.69 20.92 3.24
N LEU A 422 -4.87 20.00 3.80
CA LEU A 422 -5.13 18.56 3.79
C LEU A 422 -6.42 18.19 4.52
N VAL A 423 -7.31 17.49 3.81
CA VAL A 423 -8.58 16.97 4.34
C VAL A 423 -8.81 15.52 3.94
N SER A 424 -9.87 14.90 4.47
CA SER A 424 -10.14 13.47 4.27
C SER A 424 -10.35 13.02 2.82
N SER A 425 -10.80 13.91 1.92
CA SER A 425 -10.95 13.60 0.50
C SER A 425 -9.61 13.45 -0.23
N ASP A 426 -8.57 14.17 0.23
CA ASP A 426 -7.25 14.20 -0.42
C ASP A 426 -6.44 12.92 -0.21
N ILE A 427 -6.80 12.15 0.81
CA ILE A 427 -6.09 10.91 1.15
C ILE A 427 -6.67 9.68 0.46
N VAL A 428 -7.83 9.80 -0.19
CA VAL A 428 -8.45 8.69 -0.93
C VAL A 428 -7.56 8.29 -2.11
N GLY A 429 -7.25 7.00 -2.20
CA GLY A 429 -6.33 6.46 -3.20
C GLY A 429 -4.84 6.52 -2.81
N CYS A 430 -4.51 6.96 -1.59
CA CYS A 430 -3.13 6.92 -1.12
C CYS A 430 -2.71 5.50 -0.74
N ALA A 431 -1.62 5.00 -1.36
CA ALA A 431 -1.09 3.66 -1.12
C ALA A 431 -0.29 3.51 0.19
N ALA A 432 0.12 4.62 0.82
CA ALA A 432 0.77 4.58 2.13
C ALA A 432 -0.28 4.34 3.23
N PRO A 433 -0.04 3.41 4.16
CA PRO A 433 -0.99 3.14 5.24
C PRO A 433 -1.06 4.24 6.28
N ALA A 434 0.01 5.03 6.45
CA ALA A 434 0.11 6.15 7.36
C ALA A 434 0.46 7.43 6.61
N ILE A 435 -0.36 8.46 6.72
CA ILE A 435 -0.09 9.79 6.17
C ILE A 435 0.05 10.73 7.37
N TYR A 436 1.28 11.07 7.70
CA TYR A 436 1.59 11.91 8.83
C TYR A 436 1.41 13.40 8.50
N ASP A 437 0.50 14.05 9.22
CA ASP A 437 0.22 15.47 9.06
C ASP A 437 1.16 16.32 9.93
N SER A 438 2.19 16.85 9.30
CA SER A 438 3.21 17.64 10.01
C SER A 438 2.73 19.01 10.44
N LYS A 439 1.71 19.55 9.77
CA LYS A 439 1.17 20.89 10.05
C LYS A 439 0.21 20.88 11.23
N ALA A 440 -0.57 19.80 11.37
CA ALA A 440 -1.48 19.61 12.49
C ALA A 440 -0.75 19.17 13.77
N THR A 441 0.49 18.70 13.70
CA THR A 441 1.25 18.20 14.85
C THR A 441 1.44 19.25 15.93
N ILE A 442 1.19 18.89 17.20
CA ILE A 442 1.29 19.77 18.35
C ILE A 442 2.33 19.22 19.34
N VAL A 443 3.14 20.12 19.90
CA VAL A 443 4.06 19.82 21.02
C VAL A 443 3.75 20.75 22.16
N GLY A 444 3.43 20.20 23.34
CA GLY A 444 3.16 20.96 24.54
C GLY A 444 4.37 21.74 25.05
N SER A 445 4.16 22.77 25.86
CA SER A 445 5.21 23.69 26.35
C SER A 445 6.33 23.00 27.12
N ASN A 446 6.05 21.85 27.76
CA ASN A 446 7.04 21.04 28.47
C ASN A 446 7.88 20.13 27.53
N GLY A 447 7.57 20.11 26.22
CA GLY A 447 8.22 19.26 25.23
C GLY A 447 8.00 17.75 25.42
N LYS A 448 7.15 17.32 26.36
CA LYS A 448 6.89 15.91 26.65
C LYS A 448 5.50 15.42 26.25
N ASN A 449 4.57 16.34 26.05
CA ASN A 449 3.22 16.01 25.55
C ASN A 449 3.17 16.35 24.06
N ILE A 450 2.83 15.34 23.23
CA ILE A 450 2.73 15.51 21.79
C ILE A 450 1.37 14.98 21.30
N ILE A 451 0.80 15.66 20.31
CA ILE A 451 -0.39 15.21 19.60
C ILE A 451 -0.02 15.09 18.13
N LEU A 452 -0.12 13.86 17.62
CA LEU A 452 0.19 13.55 16.23
C LEU A 452 -1.09 13.17 15.50
N TYR A 453 -1.21 13.63 14.27
CA TYR A 453 -2.34 13.35 13.40
C TYR A 453 -1.86 12.47 12.24
N VAL A 454 -2.52 11.32 12.08
CA VAL A 454 -2.18 10.31 11.08
C VAL A 454 -3.43 9.98 10.28
N TRP A 455 -3.50 10.49 9.06
CA TRP A 455 -4.53 10.14 8.10
C TRP A 455 -4.27 8.78 7.47
N TYR A 456 -5.32 8.10 7.06
CA TYR A 456 -5.18 6.84 6.33
C TYR A 456 -6.41 6.54 5.48
N ASP A 457 -6.15 6.11 4.23
CA ASP A 457 -7.18 5.47 3.42
C ASP A 457 -7.41 4.06 3.99
N ASN A 458 -8.52 3.89 4.71
CA ASN A 458 -8.82 2.64 5.40
C ASN A 458 -9.16 1.47 4.47
N GLU A 459 -9.32 1.71 3.17
CA GLU A 459 -9.57 0.71 2.15
C GLU A 459 -8.36 0.53 1.21
N PHE A 460 -7.96 1.57 0.47
CA PHE A 460 -6.90 1.49 -0.54
C PHE A 460 -5.52 1.32 0.10
N GLY A 461 -5.15 2.17 1.04
CA GLY A 461 -3.89 2.09 1.78
C GLY A 461 -3.73 0.74 2.49
N TYR A 462 -4.82 0.25 3.11
CA TYR A 462 -4.84 -1.06 3.73
C TYR A 462 -4.68 -2.20 2.71
N SER A 463 -5.34 -2.13 1.55
CA SER A 463 -5.20 -3.13 0.48
C SER A 463 -3.76 -3.22 -0.02
N HIS A 464 -3.05 -2.09 -0.12
CA HIS A 464 -1.63 -2.08 -0.44
C HIS A 464 -0.75 -2.74 0.63
N GLN A 465 -1.10 -2.61 1.92
CA GLN A 465 -0.41 -3.33 2.99
C GLN A 465 -0.63 -4.84 2.91
N VAL A 466 -1.86 -5.27 2.60
CA VAL A 466 -2.16 -6.69 2.32
C VAL A 466 -1.25 -7.22 1.21
N ILE A 467 -1.09 -6.48 0.11
CA ILE A 467 -0.24 -6.88 -1.02
C ILE A 467 1.24 -6.89 -0.65
N ARG A 468 1.74 -5.89 0.11
CA ARG A 468 3.13 -5.89 0.59
C ARG A 468 3.42 -7.12 1.45
N LEU A 469 2.51 -7.43 2.37
CA LEU A 469 2.62 -8.61 3.22
C LEU A 469 2.48 -9.91 2.41
N ALA A 470 1.56 -9.97 1.45
CA ALA A 470 1.40 -11.11 0.53
C ALA A 470 2.69 -11.39 -0.26
N LYS A 471 3.38 -10.35 -0.76
CA LYS A 471 4.68 -10.49 -1.45
C LYS A 471 5.78 -11.03 -0.52
N TYR A 472 5.77 -10.63 0.75
CA TYR A 472 6.69 -11.16 1.77
C TYR A 472 6.41 -12.64 2.05
N ILE A 473 5.16 -13.00 2.33
CA ILE A 473 4.71 -14.37 2.61
C ILE A 473 5.01 -15.31 1.44
N ALA A 474 4.78 -14.84 0.22
CA ALA A 474 5.01 -15.59 -1.01
C ALA A 474 6.50 -15.64 -1.43
N LYS A 475 7.40 -14.91 -0.74
CA LYS A 475 8.83 -14.80 -1.05
C LYS A 475 9.12 -14.29 -2.46
N VAL A 476 8.32 -13.33 -2.90
CA VAL A 476 8.43 -12.74 -4.25
C VAL A 476 8.77 -11.24 -4.20
N ARG A 477 9.36 -10.76 -3.09
CA ARG A 477 9.82 -9.37 -2.99
C ARG A 477 11.00 -9.17 -3.95
N ARG A 478 10.98 -8.05 -4.66
CA ARG A 478 12.08 -7.62 -5.51
C ARG A 478 13.20 -7.03 -4.66
N PHE A 479 14.41 -7.04 -5.20
CA PHE A 479 15.45 -6.14 -4.70
C PHE A 479 14.94 -4.70 -4.78
N THR A 480 15.15 -3.94 -3.73
CA THR A 480 14.67 -2.56 -3.62
C THR A 480 15.85 -1.63 -3.38
N TYR A 481 15.96 -0.57 -4.18
CA TYR A 481 16.87 0.54 -3.97
C TYR A 481 16.06 1.81 -3.69
N TYR A 482 16.08 2.24 -2.42
CA TYR A 482 15.35 3.42 -1.92
C TYR A 482 16.30 4.41 -1.27
#